data_3a954f487df20433a3aa3b3daf380fd5
#
_entry.id   3a954f487df20433a3aa3b3daf380fd5
#
_cell.length_a   1.000
_cell.length_b   1.000
_cell.length_c   1.000
_cell.angle_alpha   90.00
_cell.angle_beta   90.00
_cell.angle_gamma   90.00
#
_symmetry.space_group_name_H-M   'P 1'
#
loop_
_entity.id
_entity.type
_entity.pdbx_description
1 polymer ?
#
loop_
_entity_poly.entity_id
_entity_poly.type
_entity_poly.pdbx_seq_one_letter_code
_entity_poly.pdbx_strand_id
1 'polypeptide(L)'
;MTELKETLKQLISLPGLSGYETPAREVIRAAWEPLVDEISVSPIGSLHAFRRGTGPDPRPSILLAAHMDAIGLMVTGIQEGLLRFTEVGGVDPRILPGLRVTVHGRRDLPGLVVQPPDYLLEPAQRGKSVGMDHLFIDTGLEGDEVNELVRIGDLASF
;
A
#
# COMPACT_ATOMS: atom_id res chain seq x y z
N MET A 1 -7.87 26.20 -2.39
CA MET A 1 -6.62 25.52 -2.84
C MET A 1 -5.80 24.92 -1.70
N THR A 2 -5.78 25.51 -0.52
CA THR A 2 -5.07 24.98 0.68
C THR A 2 -5.66 23.64 1.14
N GLU A 3 -6.98 23.53 1.15
CA GLU A 3 -7.72 22.33 1.56
C GLU A 3 -7.43 21.10 0.66
N LEU A 4 -7.42 21.28 -0.68
CA LEU A 4 -7.10 20.20 -1.62
C LEU A 4 -5.68 19.67 -1.44
N LYS A 5 -4.71 20.57 -1.19
CA LYS A 5 -3.32 20.20 -0.95
C LYS A 5 -3.17 19.37 0.34
N GLU A 6 -3.86 19.76 1.40
CA GLU A 6 -3.81 19.04 2.68
C GLU A 6 -4.51 17.67 2.57
N THR A 7 -5.66 17.59 1.87
CA THR A 7 -6.33 16.32 1.58
C THR A 7 -5.43 15.38 0.78
N LEU A 8 -4.75 15.90 -0.26
CA LEU A 8 -3.82 15.09 -1.06
C LEU A 8 -2.65 14.57 -0.21
N LYS A 9 -2.03 15.43 0.61
CA LYS A 9 -0.95 15.01 1.50
C LYS A 9 -1.43 13.92 2.47
N GLN A 10 -2.63 14.07 3.03
CA GLN A 10 -3.21 13.08 3.92
C GLN A 10 -3.38 11.74 3.21
N LEU A 11 -3.96 11.73 2.00
CA LEU A 11 -4.20 10.50 1.24
C LEU A 11 -2.90 9.77 0.85
N ILE A 12 -1.87 10.50 0.41
CA ILE A 12 -0.58 9.88 0.01
C ILE A 12 0.28 9.44 1.20
N SER A 13 -0.08 9.83 2.43
CA SER A 13 0.63 9.44 3.65
C SER A 13 -0.04 8.27 4.38
N LEU A 14 -1.18 7.78 3.88
CA LEU A 14 -1.90 6.66 4.49
C LEU A 14 -1.49 5.33 3.84
N PRO A 15 -1.40 4.26 4.62
CA PRO A 15 -1.37 2.92 4.05
C PRO A 15 -2.71 2.65 3.38
N GLY A 16 -2.70 2.20 2.15
CA GLY A 16 -3.90 2.01 1.36
C GLY A 16 -3.67 1.03 0.21
N LEU A 17 -2.99 -0.10 0.49
CA LEU A 17 -2.74 -1.12 -0.51
C LEU A 17 -4.06 -1.76 -0.96
N SER A 18 -4.06 -2.31 -2.19
CA SER A 18 -5.23 -3.00 -2.77
C SER A 18 -5.77 -4.05 -1.80
N GLY A 19 -7.06 -3.96 -1.46
CA GLY A 19 -7.74 -4.78 -0.47
C GLY A 19 -7.69 -4.25 0.98
N TYR A 20 -6.92 -3.19 1.25
CA TYR A 20 -6.73 -2.59 2.58
C TYR A 20 -6.92 -1.07 2.56
N GLU A 21 -7.79 -0.59 1.69
CA GLU A 21 -8.04 0.83 1.42
C GLU A 21 -8.87 1.53 2.50
N THR A 22 -9.23 0.84 3.57
CA THR A 22 -10.11 1.40 4.62
C THR A 22 -9.62 2.76 5.15
N PRO A 23 -8.34 2.98 5.47
CA PRO A 23 -7.88 4.29 5.94
C PRO A 23 -8.09 5.40 4.91
N ALA A 24 -7.75 5.15 3.64
CA ALA A 24 -7.94 6.11 2.55
C ALA A 24 -9.43 6.36 2.29
N ARG A 25 -10.25 5.30 2.30
CA ARG A 25 -11.70 5.38 2.11
C ARG A 25 -12.39 6.26 3.15
N GLU A 26 -12.02 6.14 4.43
CA GLU A 26 -12.62 6.95 5.49
C GLU A 26 -12.27 8.44 5.35
N VAL A 27 -11.06 8.77 4.92
CA VAL A 27 -10.69 10.17 4.62
C VAL A 27 -11.50 10.71 3.45
N ILE A 28 -11.62 9.93 2.35
CA ILE A 28 -12.41 10.33 1.18
C ILE A 28 -13.89 10.47 1.56
N ARG A 29 -14.42 9.50 2.33
CA ARG A 29 -15.80 9.53 2.80
C ARG A 29 -16.10 10.81 3.59
N ALA A 30 -15.26 11.14 4.58
CA ALA A 30 -15.42 12.34 5.37
C ALA A 30 -15.39 13.63 4.52
N ALA A 31 -14.54 13.66 3.49
CA ALA A 31 -14.45 14.79 2.57
C ALA A 31 -15.68 14.91 1.64
N TRP A 32 -16.29 13.78 1.26
CA TRP A 32 -17.42 13.75 0.32
C TRP A 32 -18.78 13.88 1.01
N GLU A 33 -18.93 13.40 2.24
CA GLU A 33 -20.20 13.36 2.98
C GLU A 33 -20.97 14.69 2.96
N PRO A 34 -20.34 15.87 3.17
CA PRO A 34 -21.05 17.15 3.09
C PRO A 34 -21.39 17.63 1.68
N LEU A 35 -20.90 16.93 0.63
CA LEU A 35 -21.03 17.34 -0.77
C LEU A 35 -22.04 16.52 -1.56
N VAL A 36 -22.53 15.39 -1.01
CA VAL A 36 -23.35 14.41 -1.70
C VAL A 36 -24.65 14.13 -0.97
N ASP A 37 -25.64 13.57 -1.68
CA ASP A 37 -26.94 13.22 -1.09
C ASP A 37 -26.93 11.80 -0.49
N GLU A 38 -26.12 10.90 -1.08
CA GLU A 38 -26.01 9.51 -0.65
C GLU A 38 -24.56 9.05 -0.74
N ILE A 39 -24.14 8.24 0.23
CA ILE A 39 -22.82 7.63 0.24
C ILE A 39 -22.91 6.17 0.71
N SER A 40 -22.26 5.26 0.01
CA SER A 40 -22.29 3.82 0.30
C SER A 40 -20.96 3.15 -0.02
N VAL A 41 -20.74 1.98 0.56
CA VAL A 41 -19.57 1.15 0.28
C VAL A 41 -20.07 -0.18 -0.31
N SER A 42 -19.50 -0.57 -1.44
CA SER A 42 -19.82 -1.86 -2.06
C SER A 42 -19.19 -3.03 -1.29
N PRO A 43 -19.65 -4.28 -1.53
CA PRO A 43 -19.06 -5.47 -0.91
C PRO A 43 -17.55 -5.66 -1.20
N ILE A 44 -17.04 -5.10 -2.30
CA ILE A 44 -15.62 -5.15 -2.67
C ILE A 44 -14.84 -3.93 -2.19
N GLY A 45 -15.45 -3.05 -1.38
CA GLY A 45 -14.78 -1.91 -0.77
C GLY A 45 -14.84 -0.59 -1.55
N SER A 46 -15.41 -0.54 -2.76
CA SER A 46 -15.54 0.70 -3.52
C SER A 46 -16.45 1.71 -2.82
N LEU A 47 -16.01 2.94 -2.68
CA LEU A 47 -16.80 4.04 -2.15
C LEU A 47 -17.63 4.67 -3.28
N HIS A 48 -18.95 4.70 -3.11
CA HIS A 48 -19.88 5.33 -4.03
C HIS A 48 -20.49 6.55 -3.37
N ALA A 49 -20.50 7.66 -4.09
CA ALA A 49 -21.16 8.89 -3.67
C ALA A 49 -22.08 9.38 -4.78
N PHE A 50 -23.29 9.74 -4.43
CA PHE A 50 -24.29 10.20 -5.38
C PHE A 50 -24.75 11.61 -5.00
N ARG A 51 -24.76 12.49 -6.00
CA ARG A 51 -25.32 13.83 -5.88
C ARG A 51 -26.39 14.02 -6.97
N ARG A 52 -27.57 14.35 -6.56
CA ARG A 52 -28.71 14.59 -7.47
C ARG A 52 -28.53 15.92 -8.21
N GLY A 53 -28.72 15.87 -9.52
CA GLY A 53 -28.72 17.08 -10.34
C GLY A 53 -29.94 17.96 -10.08
N THR A 54 -29.83 19.25 -10.37
CA THR A 54 -30.87 20.26 -10.18
C THR A 54 -31.71 20.54 -11.46
N GLY A 55 -31.32 19.95 -12.59
CA GLY A 55 -32.04 20.12 -13.86
C GLY A 55 -33.37 19.38 -13.92
N PRO A 56 -34.23 19.65 -14.95
CA PRO A 56 -35.49 18.94 -15.18
C PRO A 56 -35.25 17.50 -15.62
N ASP A 57 -36.27 16.64 -15.42
CA ASP A 57 -36.24 15.25 -15.90
C ASP A 57 -36.56 15.16 -17.41
N PRO A 58 -35.96 14.21 -18.18
CA PRO A 58 -34.94 13.25 -17.74
C PRO A 58 -33.56 13.91 -17.56
N ARG A 59 -32.91 13.67 -16.44
CA ARG A 59 -31.57 14.24 -16.15
C ARG A 59 -30.47 13.38 -16.72
N PRO A 60 -29.52 13.95 -17.45
CA PRO A 60 -28.30 13.24 -17.79
C PRO A 60 -27.49 12.92 -16.53
N SER A 61 -26.80 11.82 -16.54
CA SER A 61 -25.88 11.42 -15.45
C SER A 61 -24.42 11.47 -15.91
N ILE A 62 -23.53 11.82 -14.98
CA ILE A 62 -22.08 11.78 -15.17
C ILE A 62 -21.52 10.87 -14.10
N LEU A 63 -20.70 9.89 -14.50
CA LEU A 63 -19.91 9.06 -13.61
C LEU A 63 -18.48 9.56 -13.59
N LEU A 64 -17.97 9.89 -12.39
CA LEU A 64 -16.56 10.14 -12.14
C LEU A 64 -16.00 8.92 -11.40
N ALA A 65 -14.96 8.30 -11.93
CA ALA A 65 -14.35 7.12 -11.35
C ALA A 65 -12.84 7.31 -11.24
N ALA A 66 -12.30 6.97 -10.06
CA ALA A 66 -10.87 6.97 -9.77
C ALA A 66 -10.57 5.84 -8.79
N HIS A 67 -9.32 5.32 -8.82
CA HIS A 67 -8.88 4.37 -7.80
C HIS A 67 -8.41 5.11 -6.53
N MET A 68 -8.44 4.41 -5.39
CA MET A 68 -7.96 4.92 -4.10
C MET A 68 -6.85 4.06 -3.49
N ASP A 69 -6.57 2.92 -4.10
CA ASP A 69 -5.53 2.02 -3.65
C ASP A 69 -4.13 2.50 -4.07
N ALA A 70 -3.15 2.06 -3.30
CA ALA A 70 -1.73 2.26 -3.54
C ALA A 70 -1.03 0.93 -3.81
N ILE A 71 0.14 0.99 -4.43
CA ILE A 71 1.04 -0.15 -4.56
C ILE A 71 1.83 -0.35 -3.26
N GLY A 72 2.36 -1.55 -3.06
CA GLY A 72 3.23 -1.87 -1.94
C GLY A 72 3.68 -3.31 -1.96
N LEU A 73 3.96 -3.87 -0.79
CA LEU A 73 4.50 -5.20 -0.63
C LEU A 73 3.64 -6.01 0.35
N MET A 74 3.66 -7.34 0.21
CA MET A 74 3.00 -8.26 1.13
C MET A 74 4.00 -9.31 1.61
N VAL A 75 4.06 -9.55 2.91
CA VAL A 75 4.93 -10.57 3.52
C VAL A 75 4.48 -11.95 3.09
N THR A 76 5.40 -12.73 2.51
CA THR A 76 5.16 -14.11 2.06
C THR A 76 5.89 -15.15 2.88
N GLY A 77 6.84 -14.74 3.72
CA GLY A 77 7.59 -15.63 4.60
C GLY A 77 8.47 -14.86 5.57
N ILE A 78 8.89 -15.55 6.62
CA ILE A 78 9.83 -15.04 7.61
C ILE A 78 10.98 -16.05 7.70
N GLN A 79 12.21 -15.60 7.53
CA GLN A 79 13.40 -16.43 7.54
C GLN A 79 14.50 -15.74 8.34
N GLU A 80 14.87 -16.28 9.50
CA GLU A 80 15.94 -15.75 10.36
C GLU A 80 15.79 -14.24 10.67
N GLY A 81 14.53 -13.79 10.91
CA GLY A 81 14.20 -12.39 11.17
C GLY A 81 14.05 -11.51 9.94
N LEU A 82 14.42 -11.99 8.75
CA LEU A 82 14.19 -11.29 7.49
C LEU A 82 12.83 -11.66 6.91
N LEU A 83 12.13 -10.67 6.35
CA LEU A 83 10.83 -10.87 5.73
C LEU A 83 10.98 -11.06 4.23
N ARG A 84 10.50 -12.19 3.72
CA ARG A 84 10.23 -12.38 2.28
C ARG A 84 8.96 -11.67 1.93
N PHE A 85 8.88 -11.14 0.74
CA PHE A 85 7.70 -10.41 0.29
C PHE A 85 7.42 -10.63 -1.20
N THR A 86 6.23 -10.26 -1.61
CA THR A 86 5.82 -10.09 -3.00
C THR A 86 5.25 -8.71 -3.22
N GLU A 87 5.16 -8.28 -4.46
CA GLU A 87 4.52 -7.02 -4.84
C GLU A 87 2.99 -7.08 -4.72
N VAL A 88 2.40 -5.96 -4.36
CA VAL A 88 0.97 -5.67 -4.48
C VAL A 88 0.85 -4.50 -5.45
N GLY A 89 0.28 -4.73 -6.63
CA GLY A 89 0.34 -3.79 -7.75
C GLY A 89 1.66 -3.87 -8.52
N GLY A 90 1.93 -2.91 -9.38
CA GLY A 90 3.13 -2.88 -10.23
C GLY A 90 4.30 -2.20 -9.52
N VAL A 91 5.24 -2.99 -8.97
CA VAL A 91 6.44 -2.49 -8.31
C VAL A 91 7.68 -2.90 -9.09
N ASP A 92 8.54 -1.95 -9.44
CA ASP A 92 9.82 -2.24 -10.11
C ASP A 92 10.85 -2.70 -9.05
N PRO A 93 11.33 -3.96 -9.09
CA PRO A 93 12.28 -4.47 -8.09
C PRO A 93 13.61 -3.69 -8.07
N ARG A 94 13.96 -2.99 -9.15
CA ARG A 94 15.22 -2.23 -9.24
C ARG A 94 15.28 -1.02 -8.31
N ILE A 95 14.12 -0.48 -7.92
CA ILE A 95 14.05 0.69 -7.04
C ILE A 95 13.99 0.31 -5.55
N LEU A 96 13.76 -0.97 -5.25
CA LEU A 96 13.52 -1.44 -3.90
C LEU A 96 14.76 -1.48 -2.99
N PRO A 97 15.96 -1.91 -3.45
CA PRO A 97 17.12 -2.01 -2.58
C PRO A 97 17.46 -0.67 -1.90
N GLY A 98 17.53 -0.67 -0.57
CA GLY A 98 17.77 0.54 0.22
C GLY A 98 16.54 1.39 0.50
N LEU A 99 15.36 1.00 0.00
CA LEU A 99 14.11 1.72 0.27
C LEU A 99 13.63 1.44 1.69
N ARG A 100 13.22 2.48 2.38
CA ARG A 100 12.55 2.38 3.68
C ARG A 100 11.09 2.04 3.46
N VAL A 101 10.56 1.12 4.26
CA VAL A 101 9.16 0.70 4.25
C VAL A 101 8.62 0.69 5.68
N THR A 102 7.28 0.75 5.78
CA THR A 102 6.58 0.49 7.04
C THR A 102 5.88 -0.86 6.93
N VAL A 103 6.27 -1.82 7.76
CA VAL A 103 5.62 -3.14 7.85
C VAL A 103 4.46 -3.04 8.82
N HIS A 104 3.25 -3.33 8.35
CA HIS A 104 1.99 -3.25 9.10
C HIS A 104 1.66 -4.59 9.76
N GLY A 105 2.41 -4.94 10.81
CA GLY A 105 2.17 -6.12 11.63
C GLY A 105 1.21 -5.84 12.80
N ARG A 106 1.44 -6.47 13.95
CA ARG A 106 0.69 -6.15 15.20
C ARG A 106 0.88 -4.71 15.65
N ARG A 107 1.96 -4.09 15.25
CA ARG A 107 2.23 -2.66 15.28
C ARG A 107 3.04 -2.31 14.04
N ASP A 108 3.08 -1.06 13.68
CA ASP A 108 3.93 -0.58 12.59
C ASP A 108 5.40 -0.73 12.97
N LEU A 109 6.17 -1.29 12.05
CA LEU A 109 7.62 -1.50 12.19
C LEU A 109 8.35 -0.80 11.05
N PRO A 110 9.40 -0.05 11.34
CA PRO A 110 10.27 0.42 10.27
C PRO A 110 11.00 -0.78 9.66
N GLY A 111 11.14 -0.77 8.34
CA GLY A 111 11.90 -1.78 7.62
C GLY A 111 12.77 -1.16 6.53
N LEU A 112 13.81 -1.87 6.16
CA LEU A 112 14.69 -1.54 5.05
C LEU A 112 14.68 -2.69 4.06
N VAL A 113 14.46 -2.39 2.77
CA VAL A 113 14.62 -3.43 1.75
C VAL A 113 16.09 -3.67 1.50
N VAL A 114 16.52 -4.91 1.70
CA VAL A 114 17.91 -5.34 1.57
C VAL A 114 18.06 -6.38 0.46
N GLN A 115 19.25 -6.43 -0.12
CA GLN A 115 19.65 -7.45 -1.09
C GLN A 115 20.91 -8.16 -0.61
N PRO A 116 21.13 -9.42 -1.03
CA PRO A 116 22.39 -10.09 -0.75
C PRO A 116 23.55 -9.37 -1.44
N PRO A 117 24.71 -9.30 -0.82
CA PRO A 117 25.91 -8.75 -1.46
C PRO A 117 26.35 -9.63 -2.63
N ASP A 118 26.98 -9.03 -3.64
CA ASP A 118 27.36 -9.66 -4.89
C ASP A 118 28.15 -10.98 -4.74
N TYR A 119 28.98 -11.07 -3.68
CA TYR A 119 29.82 -12.27 -3.44
C TYR A 119 28.99 -13.50 -3.01
N LEU A 120 27.76 -13.30 -2.51
CA LEU A 120 26.81 -14.39 -2.18
C LEU A 120 25.94 -14.79 -3.38
N LEU A 121 25.90 -13.97 -4.43
CA LEU A 121 25.15 -14.28 -5.63
C LEU A 121 25.90 -15.26 -6.54
N GLU A 122 25.14 -16.07 -7.27
CA GLU A 122 25.69 -16.89 -8.35
C GLU A 122 26.48 -16.01 -9.35
N PRO A 123 27.64 -16.50 -9.88
CA PRO A 123 28.47 -15.71 -10.79
C PRO A 123 27.71 -15.08 -11.97
N ALA A 124 26.68 -15.76 -12.46
CA ALA A 124 25.84 -15.28 -13.56
C ALA A 124 24.89 -14.15 -13.18
N GLN A 125 24.66 -13.90 -11.88
CA GLN A 125 23.78 -12.86 -11.34
C GLN A 125 24.53 -11.62 -10.88
N ARG A 126 25.85 -11.72 -10.66
CA ARG A 126 26.67 -10.61 -10.17
C ARG A 126 26.65 -9.43 -11.14
N GLY A 127 26.55 -8.23 -10.61
CA GLY A 127 26.48 -6.99 -11.39
C GLY A 127 25.18 -6.81 -12.20
N LYS A 128 24.18 -7.65 -11.97
CA LYS A 128 22.84 -7.51 -12.55
C LYS A 128 21.85 -7.01 -11.50
N SER A 129 20.72 -6.50 -11.98
CA SER A 129 19.59 -6.19 -11.11
C SER A 129 19.11 -7.46 -10.39
N VAL A 130 18.98 -7.39 -9.09
CA VAL A 130 18.50 -8.49 -8.26
C VAL A 130 17.00 -8.63 -8.44
N GLY A 131 16.54 -9.86 -8.67
CA GLY A 131 15.10 -10.16 -8.75
C GLY A 131 14.43 -10.03 -7.39
N MET A 132 13.11 -9.83 -7.40
CA MET A 132 12.31 -9.65 -6.17
C MET A 132 12.43 -10.83 -5.20
N ASP A 133 12.58 -12.03 -5.71
CA ASP A 133 12.76 -13.28 -4.98
C ASP A 133 14.05 -13.35 -4.13
N HIS A 134 15.00 -12.46 -4.41
CA HIS A 134 16.25 -12.32 -3.65
C HIS A 134 16.26 -11.09 -2.72
N LEU A 135 15.18 -10.33 -2.69
CA LEU A 135 15.05 -9.17 -1.80
C LEU A 135 14.35 -9.57 -0.49
N PHE A 136 14.70 -8.87 0.57
CA PHE A 136 14.12 -9.06 1.90
C PHE A 136 13.82 -7.70 2.53
N ILE A 137 12.91 -7.68 3.50
CA ILE A 137 12.77 -6.54 4.40
C ILE A 137 13.45 -6.91 5.72
N ASP A 138 14.38 -6.08 6.15
CA ASP A 138 15.05 -6.14 7.44
C ASP A 138 14.42 -5.08 8.36
N THR A 139 13.85 -5.50 9.48
CA THR A 139 13.26 -4.63 10.51
C THR A 139 14.23 -4.28 11.63
N GLY A 140 15.43 -4.88 11.63
CA GLY A 140 16.41 -4.72 12.68
C GLY A 140 16.07 -5.44 14.00
N LEU A 141 15.03 -6.30 13.99
CA LEU A 141 14.60 -7.07 15.14
C LEU A 141 15.14 -8.51 15.06
N GLU A 142 15.29 -9.16 16.22
CA GLU A 142 15.64 -10.57 16.31
C GLU A 142 14.51 -11.46 15.76
N GLY A 143 14.86 -12.67 15.27
CA GLY A 143 13.93 -13.56 14.60
C GLY A 143 12.68 -13.92 15.42
N ASP A 144 12.84 -14.18 16.72
CA ASP A 144 11.72 -14.50 17.60
C ASP A 144 10.76 -13.29 17.75
N GLU A 145 11.32 -12.08 17.89
CA GLU A 145 10.55 -10.84 18.01
C GLU A 145 9.78 -10.54 16.71
N VAL A 146 10.42 -10.76 15.56
CA VAL A 146 9.75 -10.63 14.25
C VAL A 146 8.57 -11.59 14.13
N ASN A 147 8.75 -12.86 14.52
CA ASN A 147 7.70 -13.88 14.47
C ASN A 147 6.49 -13.56 15.38
N GLU A 148 6.72 -12.84 16.48
CA GLU A 148 5.65 -12.36 17.35
C GLU A 148 4.86 -11.20 16.75
N LEU A 149 5.52 -10.32 16.00
CA LEU A 149 4.98 -9.06 15.53
C LEU A 149 4.45 -9.09 14.11
N VAL A 150 5.01 -9.93 13.24
CA VAL A 150 4.70 -10.00 11.81
C VAL A 150 4.17 -11.37 11.42
N ARG A 151 3.22 -11.39 10.50
CA ARG A 151 2.62 -12.61 9.93
C ARG A 151 2.72 -12.62 8.41
N ILE A 152 2.69 -13.79 7.83
CA ILE A 152 2.47 -13.96 6.39
C ILE A 152 1.11 -13.33 6.04
N GLY A 153 1.09 -12.48 5.02
CA GLY A 153 -0.06 -11.69 4.60
C GLY A 153 -0.08 -10.27 5.16
N ASP A 154 0.78 -9.92 6.12
CA ASP A 154 0.93 -8.53 6.55
C ASP A 154 1.53 -7.68 5.42
N LEU A 155 1.14 -6.42 5.38
CA LEU A 155 1.51 -5.50 4.31
C LEU A 155 2.72 -4.66 4.69
N ALA A 156 3.40 -4.15 3.65
CA ALA A 156 4.40 -3.11 3.83
C ALA A 156 4.18 -1.99 2.80
N SER A 157 4.09 -0.75 3.30
CA SER A 157 3.93 0.46 2.49
C SER A 157 5.26 1.23 2.36
N PHE A 158 5.35 2.03 1.30
CA PHE A 158 6.48 2.91 1.00
C PHE A 158 6.40 4.24 1.73
#